data_4d4408455c417416ece47e1536ca5a5e
#
_entry.id   4d4408455c417416ece47e1536ca5a5e
#
_cell.length_a   1.000
_cell.length_b   1.000
_cell.length_c   1.000
_cell.angle_alpha   90.00
_cell.angle_beta   90.00
_cell.angle_gamma   90.00
#
_symmetry.space_group_name_H-M   'P 1'
#
loop_
_entity.id
_entity.type
_entity.pdbx_description
1 polymer ?
#
loop_
_entity_poly.entity_id
_entity_poly.type
_entity_poly.pdbx_seq_one_letter_code
_entity_poly.pdbx_strand_id
1 'polypeptide(L)'
;MLMNRTTPFMVPVDDANPAIIKNEALCSECGHCFAVCEEEIGVAAKYLLNQREAYQCIGCGPCSASCPEKAITGRPHYKIVKELIQDPEKIVVFSTSPSVRVGFADGFGKEPGTFAQDEMVGALRALGADYVFDVTFSADLTIMEEGSELLSRILKGTGPLPQF
;
A
#
# COMPACT_ATOMS: atom_id res chain seq x y z
N MET A 1 -11.19 -6.99 -31.84
CA MET A 1 -9.89 -6.89 -32.52
C MET A 1 -8.85 -7.44 -31.56
N LEU A 2 -8.48 -8.73 -31.70
CA LEU A 2 -7.52 -9.40 -30.84
C LEU A 2 -6.15 -8.78 -31.11
N MET A 3 -5.62 -8.01 -30.17
CA MET A 3 -4.25 -7.54 -30.22
C MET A 3 -3.33 -8.78 -30.19
N ASN A 4 -2.45 -8.85 -31.16
CA ASN A 4 -1.42 -9.89 -31.26
C ASN A 4 -0.41 -9.65 -30.13
N ARG A 5 -0.61 -10.33 -28.98
CA ARG A 5 0.26 -10.24 -27.78
C ARG A 5 1.53 -11.02 -28.02
N THR A 6 2.52 -10.42 -28.66
CA THR A 6 3.83 -11.04 -28.92
C THR A 6 4.87 -10.77 -27.84
N THR A 7 4.56 -9.94 -26.83
CA THR A 7 5.43 -9.69 -25.67
C THR A 7 4.67 -9.94 -24.38
N PRO A 8 5.21 -10.68 -23.42
CA PRO A 8 4.63 -10.77 -22.09
C PRO A 8 4.65 -9.36 -21.48
N PHE A 9 3.45 -8.85 -21.15
CA PHE A 9 3.34 -7.59 -20.46
C PHE A 9 3.85 -7.78 -19.02
N MET A 10 4.85 -7.01 -18.67
CA MET A 10 5.31 -6.90 -17.29
C MET A 10 4.73 -5.64 -16.67
N VAL A 11 4.47 -5.67 -15.36
CA VAL A 11 4.11 -4.46 -14.64
C VAL A 11 5.29 -3.49 -14.71
N PRO A 12 5.12 -2.29 -15.30
CA PRO A 12 6.17 -1.29 -15.27
C PRO A 12 6.31 -0.75 -13.85
N VAL A 13 7.42 -1.05 -13.21
CA VAL A 13 7.77 -0.52 -11.89
C VAL A 13 8.84 0.54 -12.11
N ASP A 14 8.50 1.78 -11.82
CA ASP A 14 9.44 2.91 -11.83
C ASP A 14 10.45 2.76 -10.69
N ASP A 15 11.71 3.10 -10.93
CA ASP A 15 12.76 3.05 -9.89
C ASP A 15 12.44 3.96 -8.70
N ALA A 16 11.69 5.04 -8.93
CA ALA A 16 11.20 5.94 -7.91
C ALA A 16 9.92 5.45 -7.20
N ASN A 17 9.38 4.26 -7.57
CA ASN A 17 8.17 3.73 -6.93
C ASN A 17 8.38 3.61 -5.41
N PRO A 18 7.48 4.23 -4.59
CA PRO A 18 7.69 4.25 -3.15
C PRO A 18 7.41 2.93 -2.46
N ALA A 19 6.64 2.03 -3.07
CA ALA A 19 6.14 0.83 -2.42
C ALA A 19 6.86 -0.46 -2.84
N ILE A 20 7.18 -0.59 -4.12
CA ILE A 20 7.76 -1.81 -4.71
C ILE A 20 9.00 -1.48 -5.51
N ILE A 21 9.89 -2.46 -5.61
CA ILE A 21 11.10 -2.43 -6.44
C ILE A 21 11.13 -3.67 -7.33
N LYS A 22 11.72 -3.53 -8.51
CA LYS A 22 11.93 -4.63 -9.45
C LYS A 22 13.43 -4.81 -9.71
N ASN A 23 13.88 -6.04 -9.61
CA ASN A 23 15.22 -6.43 -10.02
C ASN A 23 15.14 -7.09 -11.40
N GLU A 24 15.54 -6.35 -12.42
CA GLU A 24 15.51 -6.83 -13.80
C GLU A 24 16.37 -8.08 -14.04
N ALA A 25 17.48 -8.23 -13.31
CA ALA A 25 18.36 -9.38 -13.44
C ALA A 25 17.74 -10.71 -12.98
N LEU A 26 16.70 -10.65 -12.14
CA LEU A 26 15.97 -11.82 -11.66
C LEU A 26 14.69 -12.08 -12.46
N CYS A 27 14.29 -11.16 -13.33
CA CYS A 27 13.02 -11.25 -14.04
C CYS A 27 13.08 -12.26 -15.18
N SER A 28 12.26 -13.31 -15.11
CA SER A 28 12.09 -14.30 -16.19
C SER A 28 11.05 -13.90 -17.24
N GLU A 29 10.50 -12.69 -17.16
CA GLU A 29 9.45 -12.19 -18.08
C GLU A 29 8.21 -13.08 -18.18
N CYS A 30 7.88 -13.81 -17.13
CA CYS A 30 6.80 -14.80 -17.10
C CYS A 30 5.37 -14.21 -17.16
N GLY A 31 5.20 -12.90 -16.95
CA GLY A 31 3.90 -12.21 -17.04
C GLY A 31 2.96 -12.33 -15.83
N HIS A 32 3.28 -13.15 -14.80
CA HIS A 32 2.40 -13.32 -13.63
C HIS A 32 2.05 -11.99 -12.93
N CYS A 33 3.01 -11.10 -12.79
CA CYS A 33 2.78 -9.79 -12.17
C CYS A 33 1.76 -8.95 -12.93
N PHE A 34 1.77 -9.05 -14.26
CA PHE A 34 0.82 -8.33 -15.11
C PHE A 34 -0.57 -8.98 -15.02
N ALA A 35 -0.66 -10.31 -15.10
CA ALA A 35 -1.92 -11.03 -15.00
C ALA A 35 -2.66 -10.70 -13.69
N VAL A 36 -1.96 -10.75 -12.56
CA VAL A 36 -2.52 -10.37 -11.25
C VAL A 36 -3.00 -8.91 -11.25
N CYS A 37 -2.22 -8.00 -11.82
CA CYS A 37 -2.58 -6.59 -11.86
C CYS A 37 -3.78 -6.29 -12.77
N GLU A 38 -3.91 -7.02 -13.88
CA GLU A 38 -4.99 -6.86 -14.85
C GLU A 38 -6.28 -7.56 -14.40
N GLU A 39 -6.16 -8.83 -14.00
CA GLU A 39 -7.32 -9.72 -13.81
C GLU A 39 -7.85 -9.71 -12.39
N GLU A 40 -6.96 -9.68 -11.39
CA GLU A 40 -7.37 -9.77 -9.98
C GLU A 40 -7.58 -8.38 -9.34
N ILE A 41 -6.66 -7.45 -9.60
CA ILE A 41 -6.68 -6.11 -9.01
C ILE A 41 -7.42 -5.10 -9.90
N GLY A 42 -7.40 -5.30 -11.22
CA GLY A 42 -8.09 -4.46 -12.19
C GLY A 42 -7.39 -3.15 -12.54
N VAL A 43 -6.24 -2.83 -11.93
CA VAL A 43 -5.51 -1.58 -12.17
C VAL A 43 -4.98 -1.53 -13.61
N ALA A 44 -4.29 -2.56 -14.06
CA ALA A 44 -3.76 -2.62 -15.42
C ALA A 44 -4.88 -2.62 -16.46
N ALA A 45 -5.98 -3.35 -16.23
CA ALA A 45 -7.14 -3.38 -17.11
C ALA A 45 -7.76 -1.99 -17.33
N LYS A 46 -7.89 -1.21 -16.25
CA LYS A 46 -8.44 0.15 -16.31
C LYS A 46 -7.61 1.09 -17.19
N TYR A 47 -6.29 1.02 -17.07
CA TYR A 47 -5.40 1.90 -17.82
C TYR A 47 -5.20 1.48 -19.28
N LEU A 48 -5.25 0.19 -19.58
CA LEU A 48 -5.21 -0.32 -20.95
C LEU A 48 -6.41 0.14 -21.80
N LEU A 49 -7.57 0.35 -21.20
CA LEU A 49 -8.77 0.83 -21.90
C LEU A 49 -8.62 2.28 -22.41
N ASN A 50 -7.81 3.09 -21.79
CA ASN A 50 -7.67 4.51 -22.12
C ASN A 50 -6.54 4.83 -23.10
N GLN A 51 -5.76 3.89 -23.59
CA GLN A 51 -4.74 3.92 -24.65
C GLN A 51 -3.81 5.18 -24.74
N ARG A 52 -3.96 6.17 -23.86
CA ARG A 52 -3.30 7.49 -23.98
C ARG A 52 -2.36 7.83 -22.85
N GLU A 53 -2.42 7.11 -21.74
CA GLU A 53 -1.59 7.39 -20.58
C GLU A 53 -0.79 6.16 -20.20
N ALA A 54 0.44 6.38 -19.78
CA ALA A 54 1.27 5.31 -19.23
C ALA A 54 0.55 4.68 -18.02
N TYR A 55 0.52 3.36 -17.99
CA TYR A 55 0.04 2.60 -16.85
C TYR A 55 0.71 3.08 -15.57
N GLN A 56 -0.09 3.46 -14.59
CA GLN A 56 0.41 4.01 -13.34
C GLN A 56 0.23 3.01 -12.19
N CYS A 57 1.34 2.56 -11.63
CA CYS A 57 1.34 1.67 -10.47
C CYS A 57 0.82 2.40 -9.22
N ILE A 58 -0.15 1.80 -8.51
CA ILE A 58 -0.70 2.33 -7.26
C ILE A 58 0.00 1.77 -6.00
N GLY A 59 1.06 0.97 -6.17
CA GLY A 59 1.84 0.43 -5.06
C GLY A 59 1.14 -0.61 -4.18
N CYS A 60 0.07 -1.26 -4.65
CA CYS A 60 -0.75 -2.16 -3.84
C CYS A 60 -0.08 -3.49 -3.45
N GLY A 61 0.93 -3.99 -4.20
CA GLY A 61 1.81 -5.08 -3.79
C GLY A 61 1.51 -6.52 -4.25
N PRO A 62 0.32 -6.94 -4.71
CA PRO A 62 0.03 -8.33 -5.10
C PRO A 62 0.98 -8.92 -6.15
N CYS A 63 1.48 -8.10 -7.08
CA CYS A 63 2.50 -8.51 -8.06
C CYS A 63 3.80 -9.00 -7.41
N SER A 64 4.14 -8.47 -6.24
CA SER A 64 5.30 -8.92 -5.46
C SER A 64 5.04 -10.28 -4.81
N ALA A 65 3.82 -10.53 -4.31
CA ALA A 65 3.44 -11.81 -3.73
C ALA A 65 3.36 -12.93 -4.77
N SER A 66 2.91 -12.61 -5.99
CA SER A 66 2.75 -13.57 -7.09
C SER A 66 4.02 -13.84 -7.90
N CYS A 67 5.10 -13.08 -7.70
CA CYS A 67 6.34 -13.24 -8.47
C CYS A 67 7.11 -14.51 -8.07
N PRO A 68 7.21 -15.56 -8.92
CA PRO A 68 7.89 -16.78 -8.58
C PRO A 68 9.40 -16.59 -8.40
N GLU A 69 9.99 -15.67 -9.17
CA GLU A 69 11.41 -15.35 -9.13
C GLU A 69 11.78 -14.33 -8.05
N LYS A 70 10.77 -13.81 -7.31
CA LYS A 70 10.96 -12.71 -6.36
C LYS A 70 11.70 -11.51 -6.95
N ALA A 71 11.55 -11.33 -8.27
CA ALA A 71 12.10 -10.18 -8.99
C ALA A 71 11.40 -8.87 -8.59
N ILE A 72 10.14 -8.93 -8.14
CA ILE A 72 9.41 -7.81 -7.57
C ILE A 72 9.28 -8.03 -6.06
N THR A 73 9.69 -7.04 -5.28
CA THR A 73 9.62 -7.08 -3.80
C THR A 73 9.14 -5.74 -3.24
N GLY A 74 8.67 -5.75 -2.00
CA GLY A 74 8.40 -4.51 -1.26
C GLY A 74 9.68 -3.72 -1.04
N ARG A 75 9.59 -2.39 -1.10
CA ARG A 75 10.71 -1.52 -0.78
C ARG A 75 11.02 -1.60 0.72
N PRO A 76 12.28 -1.88 1.12
CA PRO A 76 12.62 -2.13 2.52
C PRO A 76 12.76 -0.84 3.34
N HIS A 77 11.66 -0.09 3.48
CA HIS A 77 11.63 1.18 4.23
C HIS A 77 12.03 1.03 5.70
N TYR A 78 11.91 -0.18 6.27
CA TYR A 78 12.35 -0.44 7.64
C TYR A 78 13.83 -0.09 7.89
N LYS A 79 14.68 -0.11 6.86
CA LYS A 79 16.10 0.30 6.98
C LYS A 79 16.21 1.78 7.27
N ILE A 80 15.45 2.59 6.52
CA ILE A 80 15.40 4.05 6.72
C ILE A 80 14.82 4.38 8.08
N VAL A 81 13.71 3.70 8.47
CA VAL A 81 13.09 3.89 9.79
C VAL A 81 14.07 3.57 10.92
N LYS A 82 14.85 2.49 10.78
CA LYS A 82 15.87 2.11 11.77
C LYS A 82 16.97 3.19 11.93
N GLU A 83 17.38 3.80 10.83
CA GLU A 83 18.34 4.92 10.86
C GLU A 83 17.75 6.15 11.54
N LEU A 84 16.48 6.49 11.21
CA LEU A 84 15.78 7.62 11.82
C LEU A 84 15.59 7.46 13.34
N ILE A 85 15.27 6.25 13.81
CA ILE A 85 15.16 5.95 15.25
C ILE A 85 16.48 6.17 15.99
N GLN A 86 17.62 5.97 15.32
CA GLN A 86 18.95 6.14 15.92
C GLN A 86 19.44 7.60 15.90
N ASP A 87 18.76 8.48 15.19
CA ASP A 87 19.13 9.89 15.07
C ASP A 87 18.50 10.70 16.23
N PRO A 88 19.30 11.22 17.18
CA PRO A 88 18.77 11.94 18.34
C PRO A 88 18.13 13.29 18.01
N GLU A 89 18.35 13.81 16.79
CA GLU A 89 17.74 15.06 16.32
C GLU A 89 16.35 14.84 15.70
N LYS A 90 15.89 13.60 15.61
CA LYS A 90 14.60 13.24 15.00
C LYS A 90 13.59 12.81 16.05
N ILE A 91 12.36 13.27 15.85
CA ILE A 91 11.19 12.74 16.55
C ILE A 91 10.54 11.72 15.63
N VAL A 92 10.46 10.47 16.05
CA VAL A 92 9.92 9.37 15.25
C VAL A 92 8.51 9.05 15.71
N VAL A 93 7.57 9.26 14.79
CA VAL A 93 6.14 9.05 15.03
C VAL A 93 5.64 7.89 14.16
N PHE A 94 5.01 6.92 14.79
CA PHE A 94 4.30 5.84 14.10
C PHE A 94 2.80 6.10 14.09
N SER A 95 2.19 5.91 12.92
CA SER A 95 0.73 5.86 12.77
C SER A 95 0.35 4.46 12.29
N THR A 96 -0.37 3.71 13.12
CA THR A 96 -0.63 2.30 12.89
C THR A 96 -1.98 2.07 12.22
N SER A 97 -1.98 1.34 11.10
CA SER A 97 -3.21 0.92 10.43
C SER A 97 -3.94 -0.16 11.24
N PRO A 98 -5.29 -0.20 11.23
CA PRO A 98 -6.07 -1.16 12.03
C PRO A 98 -5.74 -2.64 11.78
N SER A 99 -5.47 -3.03 10.54
CA SER A 99 -5.16 -4.43 10.19
C SER A 99 -3.77 -4.90 10.65
N VAL A 100 -2.85 -3.98 10.89
CA VAL A 100 -1.46 -4.33 11.28
C VAL A 100 -1.40 -5.04 12.62
N ARG A 101 -2.32 -4.76 13.55
CA ARG A 101 -2.39 -5.40 14.87
C ARG A 101 -2.68 -6.90 14.82
N VAL A 102 -3.38 -7.35 13.76
CA VAL A 102 -3.60 -8.78 13.51
C VAL A 102 -2.38 -9.38 12.80
N GLY A 103 -1.88 -8.73 11.75
CA GLY A 103 -0.65 -9.18 11.07
C GLY A 103 0.58 -9.22 11.98
N PHE A 104 0.66 -8.33 12.98
CA PHE A 104 1.69 -8.38 14.03
C PHE A 104 1.57 -9.69 14.84
N ALA A 105 0.36 -10.05 15.27
CA ALA A 105 0.11 -11.28 16.00
C ALA A 105 0.51 -12.52 15.20
N ASP A 106 0.12 -12.57 13.92
CA ASP A 106 0.47 -13.67 13.00
C ASP A 106 1.99 -13.78 12.83
N GLY A 107 2.69 -12.65 12.70
CA GLY A 107 4.16 -12.59 12.58
C GLY A 107 4.90 -13.14 13.80
N PHE A 108 4.27 -13.13 14.97
CA PHE A 108 4.79 -13.70 16.22
C PHE A 108 4.21 -15.09 16.55
N GLY A 109 3.54 -15.73 15.60
CA GLY A 109 3.02 -17.09 15.73
C GLY A 109 1.89 -17.24 16.75
N LYS A 110 1.13 -16.18 17.02
CA LYS A 110 -0.10 -16.25 17.81
C LYS A 110 -1.22 -16.92 16.98
N GLU A 111 -2.29 -17.31 17.66
CA GLU A 111 -3.47 -17.84 16.99
C GLU A 111 -3.98 -16.88 15.90
N PRO A 112 -4.34 -17.37 14.71
CA PRO A 112 -4.85 -16.55 13.62
C PRO A 112 -6.01 -15.66 14.05
N GLY A 113 -5.96 -14.38 13.68
CA GLY A 113 -6.98 -13.40 14.05
C GLY A 113 -6.80 -12.79 15.44
N THR A 114 -5.73 -13.11 16.17
CA THR A 114 -5.45 -12.48 17.46
C THR A 114 -5.26 -10.97 17.33
N PHE A 115 -5.93 -10.22 18.17
CA PHE A 115 -5.84 -8.76 18.24
C PHE A 115 -4.73 -8.37 19.23
N ALA A 116 -3.55 -8.00 18.71
CA ALA A 116 -2.35 -7.71 19.49
C ALA A 116 -1.97 -6.21 19.46
N GLN A 117 -2.93 -5.34 19.78
CA GLN A 117 -2.72 -3.88 19.74
C GLN A 117 -1.70 -3.43 20.79
N ASP A 118 -1.88 -3.85 22.02
CA ASP A 118 -1.04 -3.37 23.13
C ASP A 118 0.40 -3.83 22.98
N GLU A 119 0.58 -5.09 22.57
CA GLU A 119 1.90 -5.66 22.29
C GLU A 119 2.58 -4.96 21.10
N MET A 120 1.81 -4.63 20.06
CA MET A 120 2.32 -3.89 18.91
C MET A 120 2.80 -2.50 19.32
N VAL A 121 1.99 -1.76 20.09
CA VAL A 121 2.34 -0.43 20.59
C VAL A 121 3.56 -0.51 21.51
N GLY A 122 3.59 -1.50 22.40
CA GLY A 122 4.74 -1.77 23.28
C GLY A 122 6.02 -2.05 22.50
N ALA A 123 5.93 -2.88 21.44
CA ALA A 123 7.06 -3.19 20.57
C ALA A 123 7.59 -1.96 19.84
N LEU A 124 6.71 -1.14 19.26
CA LEU A 124 7.12 0.09 18.57
C LEU A 124 7.83 1.07 19.51
N ARG A 125 7.33 1.23 20.73
CA ARG A 125 7.99 2.04 21.76
C ARG A 125 9.35 1.45 22.18
N ALA A 126 9.43 0.14 22.33
CA ALA A 126 10.68 -0.54 22.64
C ALA A 126 11.73 -0.43 21.52
N LEU A 127 11.30 -0.29 20.27
CA LEU A 127 12.16 -0.01 19.13
C LEU A 127 12.69 1.43 19.11
N GLY A 128 12.10 2.35 19.86
CA GLY A 128 12.52 3.75 19.94
C GLY A 128 11.53 4.74 19.33
N ALA A 129 10.26 4.38 19.15
CA ALA A 129 9.23 5.32 18.77
C ALA A 129 8.98 6.35 19.87
N ASP A 130 9.03 7.64 19.55
CA ASP A 130 8.67 8.72 20.47
C ASP A 130 7.16 8.76 20.67
N TYR A 131 6.40 8.60 19.58
CA TYR A 131 4.95 8.57 19.61
C TYR A 131 4.40 7.44 18.74
N VAL A 132 3.31 6.84 19.21
CA VAL A 132 2.55 5.84 18.46
C VAL A 132 1.08 6.23 18.47
N PHE A 133 0.53 6.51 17.30
CA PHE A 133 -0.87 6.89 17.10
C PHE A 133 -1.65 5.81 16.37
N ASP A 134 -2.94 5.74 16.66
CA ASP A 134 -3.87 4.83 15.99
C ASP A 134 -4.62 5.59 14.88
N VAL A 135 -4.53 5.07 13.66
CA VAL A 135 -5.27 5.60 12.49
C VAL A 135 -6.79 5.48 12.68
N THR A 136 -7.28 4.60 13.56
CA THR A 136 -8.72 4.53 13.88
C THR A 136 -9.25 5.88 14.37
N PHE A 137 -8.49 6.58 15.22
CA PHE A 137 -8.87 7.92 15.67
C PHE A 137 -8.94 8.93 14.52
N SER A 138 -7.95 8.92 13.63
CA SER A 138 -7.96 9.83 12.47
C SER A 138 -9.04 9.45 11.44
N ALA A 139 -9.41 8.17 11.35
CA ALA A 139 -10.52 7.73 10.52
C ALA A 139 -11.86 8.27 11.04
N ASP A 140 -12.11 8.27 12.35
CA ASP A 140 -13.30 8.86 12.94
C ASP A 140 -13.37 10.38 12.66
N LEU A 141 -12.23 11.06 12.77
CA LEU A 141 -12.14 12.49 12.43
C LEU A 141 -12.43 12.74 10.95
N THR A 142 -11.88 11.90 10.06
CA THR A 142 -12.13 11.96 8.61
C THR A 142 -13.63 11.82 8.32
N ILE A 143 -14.32 10.85 8.94
CA ILE A 143 -15.76 10.65 8.78
C ILE A 143 -16.54 11.92 9.19
N MET A 144 -16.16 12.56 10.28
CA MET A 144 -16.80 13.79 10.74
C MET A 144 -16.61 14.94 9.75
N GLU A 145 -15.39 15.15 9.27
CA GLU A 145 -15.07 16.25 8.35
C GLU A 145 -15.66 16.01 6.95
N GLU A 146 -15.43 14.86 6.36
CA GLU A 146 -15.94 14.53 5.02
C GLU A 146 -17.46 14.40 5.00
N GLY A 147 -18.06 13.82 6.06
CA GLY A 147 -19.52 13.77 6.22
C GLY A 147 -20.14 15.15 6.34
N SER A 148 -19.52 16.04 7.09
CA SER A 148 -19.97 17.44 7.23
C SER A 148 -19.85 18.20 5.90
N GLU A 149 -18.78 17.98 5.16
CA GLU A 149 -18.60 18.56 3.83
C GLU A 149 -19.65 18.04 2.85
N LEU A 150 -19.89 16.73 2.80
CA LEU A 150 -20.92 16.12 1.95
C LEU A 150 -22.31 16.67 2.26
N LEU A 151 -22.69 16.72 3.53
CA LEU A 151 -23.97 17.31 3.96
C LEU A 151 -24.08 18.79 3.55
N SER A 152 -23.00 19.56 3.70
CA SER A 152 -22.98 20.95 3.27
C SER A 152 -23.19 21.09 1.75
N ARG A 153 -22.57 20.22 0.96
CA ARG A 153 -22.75 20.20 -0.50
C ARG A 153 -24.19 19.84 -0.89
N ILE A 154 -24.78 18.83 -0.25
CA ILE A 154 -26.18 18.44 -0.51
C ILE A 154 -27.15 19.54 -0.12
N LEU A 155 -27.03 20.08 1.09
CA LEU A 155 -28.01 21.04 1.64
C LEU A 155 -27.89 22.42 1.01
N LYS A 156 -26.69 22.85 0.64
CA LYS A 156 -26.44 24.18 0.06
C LYS A 156 -26.31 24.16 -1.47
N GLY A 157 -26.28 23.00 -2.10
CA GLY A 157 -26.08 22.84 -3.54
C GLY A 157 -24.71 23.34 -4.01
N THR A 158 -23.69 23.29 -3.16
CA THR A 158 -22.35 23.81 -3.43
C THR A 158 -21.36 22.67 -3.73
N GLY A 159 -20.75 22.70 -4.92
CA GLY A 159 -19.71 21.75 -5.32
C GLY A 159 -20.23 20.43 -5.90
N PRO A 160 -19.33 19.64 -6.49
CA PRO A 160 -19.71 18.36 -7.08
C PRO A 160 -20.03 17.34 -5.97
N LEU A 161 -21.07 16.52 -6.21
CA LEU A 161 -21.34 15.34 -5.39
C LEU A 161 -20.31 14.24 -5.74
N PRO A 162 -19.89 13.42 -4.76
CA PRO A 162 -19.05 12.27 -5.04
C PRO A 162 -19.75 11.34 -6.04
N GLN A 163 -19.02 10.91 -7.04
CA GLN A 163 -19.48 9.88 -7.98
C GLN A 163 -18.92 8.54 -7.47
N PHE A 164 -19.80 7.67 -7.03
CA PHE A 164 -19.47 6.31 -6.61
C PHE A 164 -19.50 5.37 -7.81
#